data_b29fa2914c59f3662cebcb98afb516e0
#
_entry.id   b29fa2914c59f3662cebcb98afb516e0
#
_cell.length_a   1.000
_cell.length_b   1.000
_cell.length_c   1.000
_cell.angle_alpha   90.00
_cell.angle_beta   90.00
_cell.angle_gamma   90.00
#
_symmetry.space_group_name_H-M   'P 1'
#
loop_
_entity.id
_entity.type
_entity.pdbx_description
1 polymer ?
#
loop_
_entity_poly.entity_id
_entity_poly.type
_entity_poly.pdbx_seq_one_letter_code
_entity_poly.pdbx_strand_id
1 'polypeptide(L)'
;MKTNKLKTTKQLERYFKGVANHRRISILLLVLKNPGISVDGISKSLDCNFKTISEHTRRLVQAGLLNKNYRGNVVEHRISPYGKMFCDFISKFQYSF
;
A
#
# COMPACT_ATOMS: atom_id res chain seq x y z
N MET A 1 20.70 -1.80 -23.22
CA MET A 1 20.82 -0.89 -22.10
C MET A 1 19.48 -0.36 -21.65
N LYS A 2 19.30 -0.31 -20.37
CA LYS A 2 18.05 0.17 -19.83
C LYS A 2 18.12 1.68 -19.52
N THR A 3 17.19 2.45 -20.02
CA THR A 3 17.10 3.86 -19.70
C THR A 3 15.95 4.08 -18.75
N ASN A 4 16.19 4.87 -17.73
CA ASN A 4 15.14 5.29 -16.82
C ASN A 4 14.37 6.43 -17.47
N LYS A 5 13.06 6.27 -17.52
CA LYS A 5 12.20 7.32 -18.04
C LYS A 5 11.51 8.01 -16.89
N LEU A 6 11.44 9.33 -16.98
CA LEU A 6 10.64 10.07 -16.01
C LEU A 6 9.18 9.70 -16.16
N LYS A 7 8.51 9.54 -15.05
CA LYS A 7 7.07 9.35 -15.06
C LYS A 7 6.42 10.66 -15.44
N THR A 8 5.35 10.57 -16.22
CA THR A 8 4.54 11.73 -16.55
C THR A 8 3.76 12.17 -15.31
N THR A 9 3.26 13.40 -15.32
CA THR A 9 2.42 13.88 -14.23
C THR A 9 1.16 13.03 -14.08
N LYS A 10 0.62 12.51 -15.18
CA LYS A 10 -0.53 11.60 -15.15
C LYS A 10 -0.19 10.29 -14.44
N GLN A 11 0.99 9.75 -14.71
CA GLN A 11 1.43 8.53 -14.03
C GLN A 11 1.64 8.79 -12.55
N LEU A 12 2.26 9.92 -12.21
CA LEU A 12 2.46 10.30 -10.81
C LEU A 12 1.12 10.46 -10.09
N GLU A 13 0.15 11.08 -10.76
CA GLU A 13 -1.18 11.25 -10.19
C GLU A 13 -1.79 9.92 -9.74
N ARG A 14 -1.62 8.89 -10.54
CA ARG A 14 -2.17 7.57 -10.21
C ARG A 14 -1.61 7.03 -8.90
N TYR A 15 -0.30 7.16 -8.71
CA TYR A 15 0.32 6.71 -7.47
C TYR A 15 -0.16 7.52 -6.27
N PHE A 16 -0.19 8.84 -6.40
CA PHE A 16 -0.66 9.69 -5.31
C PHE A 16 -2.12 9.44 -4.97
N LYS A 17 -2.97 9.30 -5.98
CA LYS A 17 -4.38 8.98 -5.75
C LYS A 17 -4.55 7.60 -5.11
N GLY A 18 -3.66 6.68 -5.46
CA GLY A 18 -3.70 5.34 -4.88
C GLY A 18 -3.50 5.35 -3.38
N VAL A 19 -2.71 6.27 -2.85
CA VAL A 19 -2.39 6.33 -1.43
C VAL A 19 -3.19 7.42 -0.69
N ALA A 20 -3.81 8.35 -1.39
CA ALA A 20 -4.43 9.53 -0.78
C ALA A 20 -5.77 9.22 -0.12
N ASN A 21 -5.72 8.49 0.99
CA ASN A 21 -6.88 8.13 1.80
C ASN A 21 -6.34 7.65 3.14
N HIS A 22 -6.89 8.14 4.25
CA HIS A 22 -6.34 7.81 5.56
C HIS A 22 -6.33 6.30 5.85
N ARG A 23 -7.34 5.57 5.39
CA ARG A 23 -7.37 4.12 5.56
C ARG A 23 -6.26 3.45 4.77
N ARG A 24 -6.06 3.90 3.52
CA ARG A 24 -5.00 3.32 2.67
C ARG A 24 -3.61 3.62 3.21
N ILE A 25 -3.42 4.81 3.76
CA ILE A 25 -2.14 5.14 4.42
C ILE A 25 -1.92 4.21 5.61
N SER A 26 -2.95 4.01 6.43
CA SER A 26 -2.86 3.10 7.58
C SER A 26 -2.54 1.68 7.15
N ILE A 27 -3.19 1.20 6.09
CA ILE A 27 -2.94 -0.15 5.56
C ILE A 27 -1.49 -0.27 5.09
N LEU A 28 -1.01 0.71 4.35
CA LEU A 28 0.35 0.68 3.81
C LEU A 28 1.38 0.57 4.93
N LEU A 29 1.23 1.40 5.95
CA LEU A 29 2.16 1.40 7.09
C LEU A 29 2.07 0.09 7.88
N LEU A 30 0.88 -0.46 8.00
CA LEU A 30 0.67 -1.73 8.71
C LEU A 30 1.33 -2.88 7.97
N VAL A 31 1.17 -2.95 6.65
CA VAL A 31 1.76 -4.02 5.84
C VAL A 31 3.28 -3.93 5.87
N LEU A 32 3.83 -2.72 5.89
CA LEU A 32 5.28 -2.54 6.00
C LEU A 32 5.82 -3.22 7.25
N LYS A 33 5.11 -3.09 8.36
CA LYS A 33 5.52 -3.67 9.65
C LYS A 33 5.18 -5.14 9.77
N ASN A 34 4.20 -5.61 9.00
CA ASN A 34 3.70 -6.99 9.09
C ASN A 34 3.65 -7.64 7.71
N PRO A 35 4.82 -7.92 7.11
CA PRO A 35 4.83 -8.53 5.78
C PRO A 35 4.10 -9.87 5.79
N GLY A 36 3.28 -10.08 4.79
CA GLY A 36 2.49 -11.30 4.67
C GLY A 36 1.11 -11.24 5.30
N ILE A 37 0.73 -10.11 5.86
CA ILE A 37 -0.57 -9.96 6.52
C ILE A 37 -1.72 -10.13 5.52
N SER A 38 -2.79 -10.78 5.96
CA SER A 38 -4.00 -10.97 5.17
C SER A 38 -4.95 -9.79 5.35
N VAL A 39 -5.95 -9.69 4.48
CA VAL A 39 -6.99 -8.66 4.62
C VAL A 39 -7.71 -8.79 5.96
N ASP A 40 -7.96 -10.03 6.38
CA ASP A 40 -8.59 -10.28 7.68
C ASP A 40 -7.73 -9.74 8.82
N GLY A 41 -6.42 -9.98 8.74
CA GLY A 41 -5.48 -9.45 9.74
C GLY A 41 -5.44 -7.93 9.74
N ILE A 42 -5.45 -7.31 8.57
CA ILE A 42 -5.48 -5.85 8.45
C ILE A 42 -6.76 -5.31 9.09
N SER A 43 -7.89 -5.90 8.73
CA SER A 43 -9.21 -5.50 9.22
C SER A 43 -9.27 -5.53 10.74
N LYS A 44 -8.78 -6.62 11.34
CA LYS A 44 -8.75 -6.76 12.78
C LYS A 44 -7.81 -5.77 13.44
N SER A 45 -6.63 -5.57 12.86
CA SER A 45 -5.64 -4.64 13.42
C SER A 45 -6.12 -3.20 13.40
N LEU A 46 -6.84 -2.81 12.36
CA LEU A 46 -7.35 -1.44 12.22
C LEU A 46 -8.76 -1.27 12.76
N ASP A 47 -9.35 -2.33 13.30
CA ASP A 47 -10.71 -2.33 13.81
C ASP A 47 -11.67 -1.72 12.80
N CYS A 48 -11.63 -2.22 11.59
CA CYS A 48 -12.40 -1.69 10.49
C CYS A 48 -13.10 -2.81 9.74
N ASN A 49 -14.21 -2.50 9.12
CA ASN A 49 -15.03 -3.44 8.37
C ASN A 49 -14.20 -4.14 7.30
N PHE A 50 -14.32 -5.47 7.24
CA PHE A 50 -13.58 -6.30 6.29
C PHE A 50 -13.80 -5.87 4.85
N LYS A 51 -15.05 -5.58 4.49
CA LYS A 51 -15.38 -5.20 3.11
C LYS A 51 -14.70 -3.88 2.72
N THR A 52 -14.71 -2.92 3.63
CA THR A 52 -14.05 -1.62 3.41
C THR A 52 -12.54 -1.81 3.25
N ILE A 53 -11.93 -2.57 4.15
CA ILE A 53 -10.49 -2.83 4.09
C ILE A 53 -10.13 -3.60 2.83
N SER A 54 -10.95 -4.58 2.45
CA SER A 54 -10.74 -5.36 1.24
C SER A 54 -10.69 -4.45 0.01
N GLU A 55 -11.61 -3.50 -0.08
CA GLU A 55 -11.66 -2.56 -1.20
C GLU A 55 -10.43 -1.65 -1.24
N HIS A 56 -10.05 -1.09 -0.09
CA HIS A 56 -8.87 -0.22 -0.02
C HIS A 56 -7.59 -0.99 -0.34
N THR A 57 -7.47 -2.21 0.17
CA THR A 57 -6.30 -3.06 -0.10
C THR A 57 -6.21 -3.38 -1.59
N ARG A 58 -7.35 -3.69 -2.21
CA ARG A 58 -7.40 -3.95 -3.66
C ARG A 58 -6.93 -2.74 -4.44
N ARG A 59 -7.33 -1.54 -4.05
CA ARG A 59 -6.91 -0.31 -4.72
C ARG A 59 -5.41 -0.07 -4.59
N LEU A 60 -4.84 -0.40 -3.43
CA LEU A 60 -3.40 -0.29 -3.23
C LEU A 60 -2.63 -1.27 -4.12
N VAL A 61 -3.15 -2.48 -4.28
CA VAL A 61 -2.55 -3.47 -5.18
C VAL A 61 -2.62 -2.98 -6.62
N GLN A 62 -3.79 -2.47 -7.04
CA GLN A 62 -3.97 -1.95 -8.40
C GLN A 62 -3.06 -0.77 -8.70
N ALA A 63 -2.81 0.07 -7.68
CA ALA A 63 -1.93 1.22 -7.84
C ALA A 63 -0.44 0.83 -7.81
N GLY A 64 -0.12 -0.43 -7.57
CA GLY A 64 1.26 -0.89 -7.54
C GLY A 64 1.99 -0.57 -6.24
N LEU A 65 1.25 -0.30 -5.16
CA LEU A 65 1.84 0.05 -3.86
C LEU A 65 1.95 -1.16 -2.94
N LEU A 66 1.14 -2.18 -3.19
CA LEU A 66 1.21 -3.47 -2.50
C LEU A 66 1.30 -4.58 -3.52
N ASN A 67 1.99 -5.64 -3.15
CA ASN A 67 1.99 -6.90 -3.89
C ASN A 67 1.17 -7.92 -3.11
N LYS A 68 0.42 -8.75 -3.82
CA LYS A 68 -0.26 -9.85 -3.17
C LYS A 68 0.23 -11.18 -3.72
N ASN A 69 0.30 -12.17 -2.85
CA ASN A 69 0.81 -13.47 -3.19
C ASN A 69 -0.11 -14.53 -2.56
N TYR A 70 -0.44 -15.53 -3.35
CA TYR A 70 -1.29 -16.62 -2.87
C TYR A 70 -0.43 -17.71 -2.26
N ARG A 71 -0.79 -18.11 -1.04
CA ARG A 71 -0.11 -19.17 -0.32
C ARG A 71 -1.18 -20.11 0.22
N GLY A 72 -1.48 -21.13 -0.57
CA GLY A 72 -2.61 -21.99 -0.27
C GLY A 72 -3.92 -21.21 -0.35
N ASN A 73 -4.69 -21.22 0.71
CA ASN A 73 -5.96 -20.49 0.79
C ASN A 73 -5.79 -19.06 1.32
N VAL A 74 -4.56 -18.68 1.65
CA VAL A 74 -4.29 -17.37 2.23
C VAL A 74 -3.70 -16.45 1.18
N VAL A 75 -4.16 -15.21 1.16
CA VAL A 75 -3.58 -14.17 0.31
C VAL A 75 -2.75 -13.26 1.19
N GLU A 76 -1.45 -13.28 0.95
CA GLU A 76 -0.50 -12.47 1.70
C GLU A 76 -0.26 -11.15 0.99
N HIS A 77 -0.06 -10.10 1.76
CA HIS A 77 0.24 -8.77 1.22
C HIS A 77 1.60 -8.32 1.70
N ARG A 78 2.37 -7.71 0.79
CA ARG A 78 3.69 -7.17 1.11
C ARG A 78 3.82 -5.82 0.42
N ILE A 79 4.68 -5.00 0.99
CA ILE A 79 4.93 -3.68 0.41
C ILE A 79 5.71 -3.83 -0.90
N SER A 80 5.33 -3.08 -1.93
CA SER A 80 6.09 -3.03 -3.18
C SER A 80 7.22 -2.01 -3.05
N PRO A 81 8.19 -1.99 -3.98
CA PRO A 81 9.21 -0.93 -3.98
C PRO A 81 8.61 0.47 -4.00
N TYR A 82 7.56 0.69 -4.79
CA TYR A 82 6.88 1.99 -4.81
C TYR A 82 6.17 2.29 -3.49
N GLY A 83 5.54 1.27 -2.91
CA GLY A 83 4.92 1.41 -1.60
C GLY A 83 5.94 1.78 -0.54
N LYS A 84 7.14 1.18 -0.60
CA LYS A 84 8.22 1.49 0.34
C LYS A 84 8.66 2.95 0.21
N MET A 85 8.72 3.46 -1.01
CA MET A 85 9.06 4.86 -1.24
C MET A 85 8.04 5.79 -0.59
N PHE A 86 6.76 5.48 -0.70
CA PHE A 86 5.72 6.26 -0.05
C PHE A 86 5.83 6.16 1.48
N CYS A 87 6.12 4.99 2.02
CA CYS A 87 6.31 4.83 3.45
C CYS A 87 7.48 5.67 3.95
N ASP A 88 8.59 5.69 3.21
CA ASP A 88 9.75 6.50 3.55
C ASP A 88 9.41 7.99 3.53
N PHE A 89 8.68 8.43 2.51
CA PHE A 89 8.22 9.81 2.40
C PHE A 89 7.29 10.16 3.57
N ILE A 90 6.33 9.30 3.85
CA ILE A 90 5.38 9.51 4.95
C ILE A 90 6.12 9.65 6.27
N SER A 91 7.10 8.78 6.51
CA SER A 91 7.88 8.82 7.73
C SER A 91 8.59 10.16 7.91
N LYS A 92 9.23 10.65 6.85
CA LYS A 92 9.90 11.95 6.90
C LYS A 92 8.92 13.10 7.09
N PHE A 93 7.84 13.06 6.33
CA PHE A 93 6.82 14.10 6.36
C PHE A 93 6.13 14.16 7.72
N GLN A 94 5.88 13.00 8.30
CA GLN A 94 5.17 12.85 9.56
C GLN A 94 5.89 13.53 10.73
N TYR A 95 7.21 13.56 10.67
CA TYR A 95 8.04 14.11 11.75
C TYR A 95 8.71 15.44 11.38
N SER A 96 8.30 16.09 10.30
CA SER A 96 8.95 17.31 9.85
C SER A 96 8.32 18.51 10.51
N PHE A 97 8.07 18.89 11.38
CA PHE A 97 7.55 20.07 12.10
C PHE A 97 6.94 19.68 13.45
#